data_269cf7efd40ee01495ba16454592d3c5
#
_entry.id   269cf7efd40ee01495ba16454592d3c5
#
_cell.length_a   1.000
_cell.length_b   1.000
_cell.length_c   1.000
_cell.angle_alpha   90.00
_cell.angle_beta   90.00
_cell.angle_gamma   90.00
#
_symmetry.space_group_name_H-M   'P 1'
#
loop_
_entity.id
_entity.type
_entity.pdbx_description
1 polymer ?
#
loop_
_entity_poly.entity_id
_entity_poly.type
_entity_poly.pdbx_seq_one_letter_code
_entity_poly.pdbx_strand_id
1 'polypeptide(L)'
;MIKIDEIESVHIELSSLCNANCPGCPRNYYGYPYNDGYVERNLTLSNVQAIFSADFLKQLKRIRVEGNFGDFVSNNESLDILKWMLGINPNLDISVITNGSAQKLSFWKELGKLGITVVFSIDGLEDTHKIYRQSTNFKKIISNAKAFIKAGGNAICKTVVFDHNKHQIKDIEKLIKDLGFIKFQTRNNTRGPIPAYNRRGTLVNKIDGYDKTVDLKQILKSRKSDEVILEDIAPYVKGTKKIDCEVCTTKEIYIDSTGNVYPCCYLGFNPRTYGNGTYHQPVNRQIKNIIHPNNALRNRLENCIKWFNNVEESWNKPTIHSGKLVACVDNCSVNK
;
A
#
# COMPACT_ATOMS: atom_id res chain seq x y z
N MET A 1 -22.51 -4.94 -5.41
CA MET A 1 -21.47 -4.74 -4.39
C MET A 1 -21.85 -3.58 -3.49
N ILE A 2 -20.99 -2.69 -3.02
CA ILE A 2 -21.27 -1.59 -2.07
C ILE A 2 -21.84 -0.36 -2.76
N LYS A 3 -22.79 0.37 -2.11
CA LYS A 3 -23.31 1.66 -2.58
C LYS A 3 -22.60 2.81 -1.88
N ILE A 4 -22.74 4.04 -2.41
CA ILE A 4 -22.03 5.21 -1.90
C ILE A 4 -22.41 5.55 -0.44
N ASP A 5 -23.68 5.40 -0.09
CA ASP A 5 -24.22 5.62 1.25
C ASP A 5 -23.88 4.52 2.27
N GLU A 6 -23.36 3.38 1.79
CA GLU A 6 -22.91 2.28 2.63
C GLU A 6 -21.40 2.35 2.95
N ILE A 7 -20.64 3.26 2.29
CA ILE A 7 -19.19 3.37 2.50
C ILE A 7 -18.92 4.02 3.85
N GLU A 8 -18.20 3.30 4.71
CA GLU A 8 -17.82 3.75 6.05
C GLU A 8 -16.31 4.02 6.19
N SER A 9 -15.51 3.48 5.27
CA SER A 9 -14.06 3.59 5.30
C SER A 9 -13.48 3.87 3.92
N VAL A 10 -12.40 4.63 3.88
CA VAL A 10 -11.62 4.87 2.67
C VAL A 10 -10.15 4.62 2.94
N HIS A 11 -9.53 3.75 2.13
CA HIS A 11 -8.09 3.64 2.01
C HIS A 11 -7.63 4.56 0.88
N ILE A 12 -6.85 5.59 1.17
CA ILE A 12 -6.38 6.57 0.18
C ILE A 12 -4.86 6.65 0.13
N GLU A 13 -4.29 6.71 -1.08
CA GLU A 13 -2.89 7.06 -1.29
C GLU A 13 -2.75 8.55 -1.61
N LEU A 14 -2.22 9.34 -0.69
CA LEU A 14 -1.98 10.76 -0.93
C LEU A 14 -0.77 11.03 -1.82
N SER A 15 0.12 10.03 -1.96
CA SER A 15 1.35 10.15 -2.74
C SER A 15 1.75 8.81 -3.33
N SER A 16 2.24 8.80 -4.55
CA SER A 16 3.00 7.69 -5.13
C SER A 16 4.51 7.90 -5.09
N LEU A 17 4.98 9.04 -4.54
CA LEU A 17 6.40 9.26 -4.30
C LEU A 17 6.81 8.66 -2.95
N CYS A 18 8.07 8.20 -2.86
CA CYS A 18 8.68 7.71 -1.63
C CYS A 18 10.18 7.99 -1.64
N ASN A 19 10.73 8.44 -0.52
CA ASN A 19 12.16 8.60 -0.35
C ASN A 19 12.91 7.27 -0.13
N ALA A 20 12.20 6.22 0.30
CA ALA A 20 12.77 4.88 0.55
C ALA A 20 12.93 4.07 -0.74
N ASN A 21 13.87 3.10 -0.70
CA ASN A 21 14.14 2.15 -1.77
C ASN A 21 14.09 0.70 -1.26
N CYS A 22 13.00 0.33 -0.58
CA CYS A 22 12.85 -0.99 0.02
C CYS A 22 12.84 -2.07 -1.08
N PRO A 23 13.69 -3.12 -0.98
CA PRO A 23 13.85 -4.11 -2.05
C PRO A 23 12.58 -4.88 -2.42
N GLY A 24 11.75 -5.20 -1.42
CA GLY A 24 10.47 -5.90 -1.65
C GLY A 24 9.30 -4.97 -1.96
N CYS A 25 9.54 -3.66 -2.17
CA CYS A 25 8.49 -2.73 -2.53
C CYS A 25 8.16 -2.84 -4.04
N PRO A 26 6.88 -2.91 -4.41
CA PRO A 26 6.48 -3.00 -5.82
C PRO A 26 6.87 -1.77 -6.64
N ARG A 27 7.17 -0.66 -5.98
CA ARG A 27 7.72 0.55 -6.61
C ARG A 27 9.12 0.33 -7.18
N ASN A 28 9.89 -0.61 -6.61
CA ASN A 28 11.30 -0.80 -6.94
C ASN A 28 11.51 -2.11 -7.72
N TYR A 29 11.90 -1.98 -8.97
CA TYR A 29 12.26 -3.08 -9.84
C TYR A 29 13.77 -3.21 -9.95
N TYR A 30 14.37 -4.17 -9.24
CA TYR A 30 15.83 -4.35 -9.18
C TYR A 30 16.60 -3.06 -8.87
N GLY A 31 16.07 -2.24 -7.95
CA GLY A 31 16.67 -0.97 -7.54
C GLY A 31 16.25 0.25 -8.36
N TYR A 32 15.61 0.07 -9.50
CA TYR A 32 15.10 1.18 -10.31
C TYR A 32 13.63 1.47 -9.99
N PRO A 33 13.20 2.74 -10.11
CA PRO A 33 11.78 3.05 -10.12
C PRO A 33 11.10 2.30 -11.25
N TYR A 34 9.94 1.74 -10.98
CA TYR A 34 9.16 1.02 -11.96
C TYR A 34 8.57 1.98 -13.01
N ASN A 35 8.70 1.67 -14.31
CA ASN A 35 8.37 2.61 -15.40
C ASN A 35 7.12 2.28 -16.24
N ASP A 36 6.54 1.08 -16.17
CA ASP A 36 5.41 0.70 -17.04
C ASP A 36 4.06 1.26 -16.52
N GLY A 37 3.76 2.51 -16.89
CA GLY A 37 2.50 3.18 -16.55
C GLY A 37 2.43 3.69 -15.11
N TYR A 38 3.53 3.59 -14.35
CA TYR A 38 3.62 4.21 -13.04
C TYR A 38 3.78 5.73 -13.19
N VAL A 39 2.88 6.47 -12.58
CA VAL A 39 2.90 7.93 -12.58
C VAL A 39 3.23 8.41 -11.18
N GLU A 40 4.37 9.09 -11.01
CA GLU A 40 4.68 9.80 -9.77
C GLU A 40 3.74 10.99 -9.60
N ARG A 41 2.90 10.95 -8.58
CA ARG A 41 1.90 11.97 -8.33
C ARG A 41 1.58 12.13 -6.85
N ASN A 42 1.32 13.36 -6.46
CA ASN A 42 0.69 13.74 -5.21
C ASN A 42 -0.76 14.17 -5.47
N LEU A 43 -1.68 13.76 -4.62
CA LEU A 43 -3.00 14.40 -4.55
C LEU A 43 -2.83 15.74 -3.81
N THR A 44 -3.25 16.83 -4.44
CA THR A 44 -3.31 18.15 -3.80
C THR A 44 -4.54 18.25 -2.89
N LEU A 45 -4.58 19.24 -2.02
CA LEU A 45 -5.78 19.53 -1.22
C LEU A 45 -7.01 19.72 -2.12
N SER A 46 -6.86 20.46 -3.22
CA SER A 46 -7.95 20.66 -4.19
C SER A 46 -8.38 19.36 -4.87
N ASN A 47 -7.47 18.43 -5.14
CA ASN A 47 -7.84 17.11 -5.66
C ASN A 47 -8.69 16.34 -4.66
N VAL A 48 -8.29 16.33 -3.39
CA VAL A 48 -9.02 15.62 -2.33
C VAL A 48 -10.39 16.25 -2.08
N GLN A 49 -10.49 17.57 -2.14
CA GLN A 49 -11.75 18.32 -2.06
C GLN A 49 -12.70 18.04 -3.24
N ALA A 50 -12.13 17.78 -4.43
CA ALA A 50 -12.92 17.38 -5.59
C ALA A 50 -13.43 15.94 -5.50
N ILE A 51 -12.65 15.03 -4.85
CA ILE A 51 -13.03 13.63 -4.64
C ILE A 51 -14.11 13.50 -3.56
N PHE A 52 -13.95 14.20 -2.44
CA PHE A 52 -14.80 14.06 -1.25
C PHE A 52 -15.69 15.28 -1.04
N SER A 53 -17.00 15.11 -1.17
CA SER A 53 -17.95 16.10 -0.66
C SER A 53 -17.93 16.15 0.87
N ALA A 54 -18.35 17.28 1.46
CA ALA A 54 -18.46 17.40 2.91
C ALA A 54 -19.40 16.34 3.50
N ASP A 55 -20.52 16.06 2.83
CA ASP A 55 -21.49 15.07 3.30
C ASP A 55 -20.92 13.65 3.23
N PHE A 56 -20.15 13.31 2.19
CA PHE A 56 -19.47 12.03 2.13
C PHE A 56 -18.43 11.88 3.25
N LEU A 57 -17.64 12.94 3.55
CA LEU A 57 -16.69 12.90 4.67
C LEU A 57 -17.38 12.73 6.03
N LYS A 58 -18.55 13.37 6.24
CA LYS A 58 -19.31 13.25 7.51
C LYS A 58 -19.84 11.83 7.76
N GLN A 59 -20.15 11.06 6.71
CA GLN A 59 -20.60 9.67 6.87
C GLN A 59 -19.47 8.71 7.18
N LEU A 60 -18.22 9.06 6.82
CA LEU A 60 -17.07 8.16 7.03
C LEU A 60 -16.76 8.00 8.53
N LYS A 61 -16.47 6.78 8.92
CA LYS A 61 -15.95 6.42 10.25
C LYS A 61 -14.43 6.41 10.26
N ARG A 62 -13.80 6.03 9.13
CA ARG A 62 -12.35 5.84 9.05
C ARG A 62 -11.76 6.26 7.72
N ILE A 63 -10.54 6.82 7.79
CA ILE A 63 -9.65 6.99 6.65
C ILE A 63 -8.29 6.34 6.96
N ARG A 64 -7.83 5.48 6.05
CA ARG A 64 -6.50 4.89 6.07
C ARG A 64 -5.66 5.54 4.99
N VAL A 65 -4.58 6.21 5.40
CA VAL A 65 -3.62 6.82 4.48
C VAL A 65 -2.41 5.89 4.38
N GLU A 66 -2.45 5.00 3.41
CA GLU A 66 -1.42 3.99 3.20
C GLU A 66 -1.04 3.94 1.72
N GLY A 67 0.26 3.94 1.41
CA GLY A 67 0.73 3.89 0.04
C GLY A 67 1.12 2.47 -0.37
N ASN A 68 0.51 1.94 -1.44
CA ASN A 68 1.03 0.75 -2.12
C ASN A 68 2.35 1.08 -2.82
N PHE A 69 2.48 2.32 -3.34
CA PHE A 69 3.63 2.77 -4.11
C PHE A 69 4.37 3.92 -3.46
N GLY A 70 3.72 4.74 -2.65
CA GLY A 70 4.31 5.93 -2.07
C GLY A 70 4.31 5.94 -0.55
N ASP A 71 4.68 7.09 -0.03
CA ASP A 71 4.59 7.41 1.38
C ASP A 71 3.99 8.80 1.52
N PHE A 72 2.98 8.97 2.38
CA PHE A 72 2.25 10.24 2.54
C PHE A 72 3.15 11.41 2.91
N VAL A 73 4.27 11.16 3.61
CA VAL A 73 5.26 12.19 3.96
C VAL A 73 5.99 12.77 2.75
N SER A 74 5.85 12.17 1.58
CA SER A 74 6.38 12.71 0.32
C SER A 74 5.45 13.73 -0.34
N ASN A 75 4.24 13.90 0.21
CA ASN A 75 3.31 14.94 -0.21
C ASN A 75 3.38 16.14 0.74
N ASN A 76 3.75 17.30 0.22
CA ASN A 76 3.88 18.51 1.03
C ASN A 76 2.54 19.06 1.55
N GLU A 77 1.43 18.72 0.90
CA GLU A 77 0.08 19.12 1.31
C GLU A 77 -0.61 18.11 2.24
N SER A 78 0.04 16.98 2.56
CA SER A 78 -0.58 15.91 3.35
C SER A 78 -1.11 16.39 4.70
N LEU A 79 -0.41 17.29 5.38
CA LEU A 79 -0.84 17.85 6.66
C LEU A 79 -2.11 18.71 6.51
N ASP A 80 -2.17 19.54 5.48
CA ASP A 80 -3.32 20.41 5.21
C ASP A 80 -4.54 19.60 4.78
N ILE A 81 -4.33 18.52 4.02
CA ILE A 81 -5.36 17.55 3.66
C ILE A 81 -5.96 16.91 4.93
N LEU A 82 -5.13 16.43 5.85
CA LEU A 82 -5.60 15.80 7.08
C LEU A 82 -6.33 16.81 7.99
N LYS A 83 -5.83 18.05 8.11
CA LYS A 83 -6.49 19.12 8.83
C LYS A 83 -7.85 19.47 8.25
N TRP A 84 -7.94 19.53 6.92
CA TRP A 84 -9.21 19.80 6.24
C TRP A 84 -10.24 18.67 6.48
N MET A 85 -9.84 17.41 6.37
CA MET A 85 -10.72 16.27 6.63
C MET A 85 -11.27 16.28 8.05
N LEU A 86 -10.39 16.50 9.05
CA LEU A 86 -10.78 16.60 10.46
C LEU A 86 -11.63 17.86 10.75
N GLY A 87 -11.42 18.94 10.01
CA GLY A 87 -12.26 20.15 10.08
C GLY A 87 -13.70 19.91 9.63
N ILE A 88 -13.91 18.98 8.68
CA ILE A 88 -15.26 18.58 8.22
C ILE A 88 -15.86 17.50 9.15
N ASN A 89 -15.07 16.52 9.56
CA ASN A 89 -15.49 15.44 10.44
C ASN A 89 -14.48 15.26 11.59
N PRO A 90 -14.70 15.93 12.73
CA PRO A 90 -13.80 15.84 13.90
C PRO A 90 -13.73 14.44 14.53
N ASN A 91 -14.71 13.57 14.27
CA ASN A 91 -14.77 12.20 14.80
C ASN A 91 -14.14 11.15 13.87
N LEU A 92 -13.54 11.59 12.77
CA LEU A 92 -12.96 10.69 11.78
C LEU A 92 -11.71 10.00 12.33
N ASP A 93 -11.75 8.66 12.40
CA ASP A 93 -10.56 7.86 12.76
C ASP A 93 -9.58 7.86 11.58
N ILE A 94 -8.47 8.59 11.71
CA ILE A 94 -7.43 8.63 10.67
C ILE A 94 -6.21 7.85 11.13
N SER A 95 -5.81 6.87 10.31
CA SER A 95 -4.56 6.14 10.48
C SER A 95 -3.66 6.32 9.26
N VAL A 96 -2.36 6.47 9.51
CA VAL A 96 -1.34 6.69 8.48
C VAL A 96 -0.22 5.69 8.64
N ILE A 97 0.23 5.05 7.55
CA ILE A 97 1.45 4.22 7.54
C ILE A 97 2.58 4.96 6.85
N THR A 98 3.76 4.97 7.47
CA THR A 98 4.92 5.68 6.93
C THR A 98 6.24 5.00 7.28
N ASN A 99 7.27 5.25 6.46
CA ASN A 99 8.65 4.95 6.82
C ASN A 99 9.23 5.95 7.82
N GLY A 100 8.59 7.11 8.04
CA GLY A 100 8.97 8.11 9.04
C GLY A 100 10.26 8.89 8.76
N SER A 101 10.94 8.67 7.64
CA SER A 101 12.29 9.20 7.37
C SER A 101 12.32 10.54 6.62
N ALA A 102 11.18 11.13 6.33
CA ALA A 102 11.08 12.41 5.62
C ALA A 102 10.50 13.52 6.53
N GLN A 103 10.30 14.70 5.95
CA GLN A 103 9.77 15.90 6.59
C GLN A 103 10.66 16.50 7.71
N LYS A 104 10.33 17.72 8.14
CA LYS A 104 10.96 18.43 9.23
C LYS A 104 10.28 18.11 10.56
N LEU A 105 10.96 18.32 11.68
CA LEU A 105 10.38 18.08 13.02
C LEU A 105 9.11 18.89 13.26
N SER A 106 9.00 20.10 12.68
CA SER A 106 7.80 20.92 12.79
C SER A 106 6.56 20.23 12.19
N PHE A 107 6.70 19.53 11.06
CA PHE A 107 5.63 18.74 10.45
C PHE A 107 5.14 17.66 11.43
N TRP A 108 6.06 16.90 12.04
CA TRP A 108 5.70 15.82 12.96
C TRP A 108 5.05 16.32 14.25
N LYS A 109 5.47 17.51 14.74
CA LYS A 109 4.81 18.17 15.88
C LYS A 109 3.39 18.58 15.53
N GLU A 110 3.18 19.20 14.37
CA GLU A 110 1.83 19.59 13.93
C GLU A 110 0.93 18.36 13.67
N LEU A 111 1.50 17.30 13.06
CA LEU A 111 0.79 16.04 12.85
C LEU A 111 0.35 15.40 14.17
N GLY A 112 1.22 15.44 15.22
CA GLY A 112 0.88 14.89 16.54
C GLY A 112 -0.27 15.60 17.24
N LYS A 113 -0.47 16.91 16.98
CA LYS A 113 -1.60 17.68 17.54
C LYS A 113 -2.96 17.27 16.96
N LEU A 114 -2.98 16.53 15.85
CA LEU A 114 -4.23 16.11 15.21
C LEU A 114 -4.91 14.92 15.90
N GLY A 115 -4.27 14.27 16.87
CA GLY A 115 -4.82 13.10 17.57
C GLY A 115 -4.93 11.83 16.72
N ILE A 116 -4.37 11.81 15.51
CA ILE A 116 -4.41 10.67 14.61
C ILE A 116 -3.43 9.56 15.01
N THR A 117 -3.63 8.38 14.44
CA THR A 117 -2.72 7.25 14.61
C THR A 117 -1.69 7.20 13.48
N VAL A 118 -0.40 7.15 13.83
CA VAL A 118 0.69 6.95 12.85
C VAL A 118 1.41 5.63 13.11
N VAL A 119 1.43 4.78 12.10
CA VAL A 119 2.14 3.49 12.09
C VAL A 119 3.50 3.70 11.46
N PHE A 120 4.55 3.68 12.26
CA PHE A 120 5.94 3.77 11.81
C PHE A 120 6.45 2.38 11.42
N SER A 121 6.98 2.27 10.21
CA SER A 121 7.61 1.04 9.71
C SER A 121 9.09 1.00 10.10
N ILE A 122 9.42 0.27 11.17
CA ILE A 122 10.79 0.14 11.70
C ILE A 122 11.19 -1.34 11.68
N ASP A 123 12.08 -1.72 10.75
CA ASP A 123 12.44 -3.13 10.50
C ASP A 123 13.88 -3.44 10.95
N GLY A 124 14.23 -3.08 12.19
CA GLY A 124 15.53 -3.31 12.80
C GLY A 124 16.00 -2.14 13.65
N LEU A 125 17.13 -2.30 14.34
CA LEU A 125 17.89 -1.21 14.94
C LEU A 125 18.72 -0.50 13.85
N GLU A 126 19.56 0.44 14.23
CA GLU A 126 20.30 1.30 13.29
C GLU A 126 21.15 0.51 12.28
N ASP A 127 21.73 -0.60 12.71
CA ASP A 127 22.59 -1.47 11.91
C ASP A 127 21.81 -2.32 10.89
N THR A 128 20.68 -2.89 11.29
CA THR A 128 19.90 -3.84 10.46
C THR A 128 18.76 -3.18 9.69
N HIS A 129 18.16 -2.11 10.20
CA HIS A 129 17.06 -1.39 9.56
C HIS A 129 17.37 -1.01 8.09
N LYS A 130 18.57 -0.54 7.83
CA LYS A 130 19.03 -0.11 6.50
C LYS A 130 19.15 -1.25 5.48
N ILE A 131 19.17 -2.51 5.91
CA ILE A 131 19.27 -3.67 5.02
C ILE A 131 18.03 -3.78 4.16
N TYR A 132 16.84 -3.61 4.76
CA TYR A 132 15.57 -3.62 4.05
C TYR A 132 15.06 -2.20 3.75
N ARG A 133 15.08 -1.28 4.72
CA ARG A 133 14.61 0.10 4.56
C ARG A 133 15.69 0.99 3.95
N GLN A 134 16.15 0.64 2.74
CA GLN A 134 17.19 1.39 2.04
C GLN A 134 16.75 2.85 1.79
N SER A 135 17.71 3.78 1.78
CA SER A 135 17.50 5.21 1.59
C SER A 135 16.66 5.89 2.68
N THR A 136 16.49 5.25 3.83
CA THR A 136 15.92 5.87 5.04
C THR A 136 17.02 6.19 6.06
N ASN A 137 16.70 7.04 7.02
CA ASN A 137 17.61 7.42 8.11
C ASN A 137 16.99 7.04 9.46
N PHE A 138 17.52 6.03 10.12
CA PHE A 138 17.00 5.51 11.38
C PHE A 138 16.93 6.59 12.48
N LYS A 139 18.00 7.37 12.67
CA LYS A 139 18.03 8.44 13.68
C LYS A 139 16.96 9.49 13.43
N LYS A 140 16.73 9.82 12.15
CA LYS A 140 15.66 10.76 11.77
C LYS A 140 14.27 10.18 12.05
N ILE A 141 14.04 8.89 11.78
CA ILE A 141 12.78 8.20 12.10
C ILE A 141 12.50 8.29 13.60
N ILE A 142 13.47 7.94 14.43
CA ILE A 142 13.35 8.00 15.91
C ILE A 142 13.08 9.43 16.38
N SER A 143 13.79 10.42 15.85
CA SER A 143 13.60 11.84 16.18
C SER A 143 12.20 12.34 15.79
N ASN A 144 11.71 11.95 14.60
CA ASN A 144 10.39 12.30 14.09
C ASN A 144 9.28 11.67 14.93
N ALA A 145 9.41 10.37 15.27
CA ALA A 145 8.46 9.66 16.12
C ALA A 145 8.40 10.30 17.54
N LYS A 146 9.55 10.65 18.13
CA LYS A 146 9.60 11.37 19.41
C LYS A 146 8.85 12.71 19.35
N ALA A 147 9.06 13.48 18.28
CA ALA A 147 8.41 14.77 18.09
C ALA A 147 6.89 14.63 17.95
N PHE A 148 6.43 13.60 17.22
CA PHE A 148 5.02 13.26 17.04
C PHE A 148 4.35 12.84 18.35
N ILE A 149 4.97 11.91 19.09
CA ILE A 149 4.46 11.41 20.39
C ILE A 149 4.40 12.55 21.41
N LYS A 150 5.48 13.35 21.53
CA LYS A 150 5.53 14.47 22.46
C LYS A 150 4.44 15.52 22.19
N ALA A 151 3.97 15.61 20.96
CA ALA A 151 2.89 16.51 20.57
C ALA A 151 1.47 15.92 20.77
N GLY A 152 1.35 14.72 21.32
CA GLY A 152 0.07 14.04 21.62
C GLY A 152 -0.38 13.01 20.58
N GLY A 153 0.45 12.69 19.59
CA GLY A 153 0.11 11.73 18.56
C GLY A 153 0.19 10.26 19.01
N ASN A 154 -0.69 9.41 18.49
CA ASN A 154 -0.75 7.97 18.76
C ASN A 154 0.20 7.20 17.83
N ALA A 155 1.39 6.83 18.32
CA ALA A 155 2.38 6.11 17.53
C ALA A 155 2.28 4.59 17.71
N ILE A 156 2.22 3.85 16.60
CA ILE A 156 2.34 2.39 16.53
C ILE A 156 3.60 2.05 15.76
N CYS A 157 4.36 1.06 16.21
CA CYS A 157 5.46 0.49 15.44
C CYS A 157 5.04 -0.81 14.80
N LYS A 158 5.32 -0.96 13.49
CA LYS A 158 5.14 -2.21 12.77
C LYS A 158 6.47 -2.64 12.17
N THR A 159 6.89 -3.86 12.52
CA THR A 159 8.15 -4.47 12.11
C THR A 159 7.88 -5.70 11.25
N VAL A 160 8.46 -5.75 10.05
CA VAL A 160 8.54 -6.98 9.28
C VAL A 160 9.75 -7.77 9.77
N VAL A 161 9.52 -9.02 10.15
CA VAL A 161 10.57 -9.91 10.64
C VAL A 161 11.24 -10.60 9.45
N PHE A 162 12.54 -10.41 9.36
CA PHE A 162 13.45 -11.01 8.40
C PHE A 162 14.58 -11.77 9.13
N ASP A 163 15.31 -12.64 8.45
CA ASP A 163 16.46 -13.34 9.03
C ASP A 163 17.50 -12.39 9.63
N HIS A 164 17.72 -11.24 9.00
CA HIS A 164 18.72 -10.27 9.44
C HIS A 164 18.32 -9.43 10.66
N ASN A 165 17.02 -9.37 11.04
CA ASN A 165 16.55 -8.57 12.18
C ASN A 165 15.86 -9.40 13.27
N LYS A 166 15.57 -10.68 13.06
CA LYS A 166 14.83 -11.53 14.00
C LYS A 166 15.44 -11.60 15.40
N HIS A 167 16.78 -11.51 15.48
CA HIS A 167 17.50 -11.51 16.76
C HIS A 167 17.34 -10.20 17.56
N GLN A 168 16.88 -9.11 16.93
CA GLN A 168 16.71 -7.78 17.54
C GLN A 168 15.27 -7.48 17.96
N ILE A 169 14.31 -8.38 17.76
CA ILE A 169 12.87 -8.07 17.99
C ILE A 169 12.60 -7.59 19.42
N LYS A 170 13.22 -8.22 20.43
CA LYS A 170 13.07 -7.81 21.83
C LYS A 170 13.67 -6.43 22.11
N ASP A 171 14.81 -6.12 21.49
CA ASP A 171 15.49 -4.83 21.66
C ASP A 171 14.71 -3.72 20.94
N ILE A 172 14.13 -4.02 19.76
CA ILE A 172 13.22 -3.09 19.06
C ILE A 172 12.00 -2.82 19.93
N GLU A 173 11.35 -3.85 20.48
CA GLU A 173 10.18 -3.70 21.35
C GLU A 173 10.49 -2.83 22.58
N LYS A 174 11.63 -3.07 23.23
CA LYS A 174 12.10 -2.25 24.33
C LYS A 174 12.29 -0.79 23.93
N LEU A 175 13.03 -0.54 22.83
CA LEU A 175 13.23 0.81 22.29
C LEU A 175 11.90 1.52 22.03
N ILE A 176 10.96 0.86 21.39
CA ILE A 176 9.65 1.40 21.03
C ILE A 176 8.84 1.74 22.28
N LYS A 177 8.85 0.87 23.28
CA LYS A 177 8.21 1.12 24.59
C LYS A 177 8.83 2.32 25.30
N ASP A 178 10.15 2.40 25.36
CA ASP A 178 10.89 3.51 26.01
C ASP A 178 10.65 4.85 25.29
N LEU A 179 10.30 4.83 23.99
CA LEU A 179 9.94 5.99 23.20
C LEU A 179 8.48 6.46 23.40
N GLY A 180 7.64 5.66 24.07
CA GLY A 180 6.23 5.97 24.32
C GLY A 180 5.28 5.60 23.18
N PHE A 181 5.64 4.65 22.32
CA PHE A 181 4.69 4.08 21.35
C PHE A 181 3.58 3.32 22.09
N ILE A 182 2.35 3.46 21.62
CA ILE A 182 1.19 2.80 22.25
C ILE A 182 1.08 1.30 21.90
N LYS A 183 1.74 0.86 20.80
CA LYS A 183 1.69 -0.53 20.35
C LYS A 183 2.93 -0.89 19.53
N PHE A 184 3.39 -2.13 19.71
CA PHE A 184 4.38 -2.80 18.88
C PHE A 184 3.72 -3.98 18.17
N GLN A 185 3.94 -4.13 16.87
CA GLN A 185 3.39 -5.21 16.04
C GLN A 185 4.49 -5.81 15.17
N THR A 186 4.52 -7.13 15.08
CA THR A 186 5.39 -7.85 14.18
C THR A 186 4.61 -8.57 13.09
N ARG A 187 5.19 -8.72 11.92
CA ARG A 187 4.68 -9.52 10.82
C ARG A 187 5.84 -10.26 10.17
N ASN A 188 5.70 -11.55 9.94
CA ASN A 188 6.70 -12.30 9.18
C ASN A 188 6.74 -11.83 7.72
N ASN A 189 7.92 -11.90 7.11
CA ASN A 189 8.05 -11.71 5.67
C ASN A 189 7.26 -12.80 4.92
N THR A 190 6.25 -12.39 4.16
CA THR A 190 5.41 -13.29 3.34
C THR A 190 5.77 -13.24 1.86
N ARG A 191 6.79 -12.45 1.48
CA ARG A 191 7.24 -12.28 0.08
C ARG A 191 8.34 -13.27 -0.32
N GLY A 192 8.77 -14.12 0.64
CA GLY A 192 9.87 -15.04 0.42
C GLY A 192 11.24 -14.36 0.29
N PRO A 193 12.22 -15.04 -0.28
CA PRO A 193 13.56 -14.51 -0.51
C PRO A 193 13.54 -13.28 -1.42
N ILE A 194 14.27 -12.22 -1.03
CA ILE A 194 14.26 -10.93 -1.72
C ILE A 194 15.69 -10.51 -2.11
N PRO A 195 15.98 -10.24 -3.38
CA PRO A 195 17.21 -9.60 -3.80
C PRO A 195 17.17 -8.10 -3.48
N ALA A 196 18.15 -7.61 -2.76
CA ALA A 196 18.25 -6.20 -2.41
C ALA A 196 19.22 -5.48 -3.35
N TYR A 197 18.66 -4.74 -4.31
CA TYR A 197 19.41 -3.89 -5.22
C TYR A 197 19.41 -2.44 -4.73
N ASN A 198 20.53 -1.74 -4.91
CA ASN A 198 20.58 -0.30 -4.71
C ASN A 198 20.00 0.44 -5.93
N ARG A 199 19.88 1.79 -5.85
CA ARG A 199 19.38 2.62 -6.96
C ARG A 199 20.23 2.62 -8.23
N ARG A 200 21.42 1.99 -8.21
CA ARG A 200 22.30 1.80 -9.36
C ARG A 200 22.13 0.43 -10.00
N GLY A 201 21.17 -0.37 -9.53
CA GLY A 201 20.96 -1.74 -10.02
C GLY A 201 22.01 -2.74 -9.57
N THR A 202 22.79 -2.41 -8.53
CA THR A 202 23.79 -3.33 -7.96
C THR A 202 23.14 -4.13 -6.85
N LEU A 203 23.30 -5.46 -6.88
CA LEU A 203 22.89 -6.34 -5.78
C LEU A 203 23.78 -6.05 -4.57
N VAL A 204 23.20 -5.52 -3.50
CA VAL A 204 23.94 -5.14 -2.28
C VAL A 204 23.65 -6.07 -1.11
N ASN A 205 22.56 -6.84 -1.16
CA ASN A 205 22.21 -7.80 -0.12
C ASN A 205 21.28 -8.90 -0.66
N LYS A 206 21.20 -10.01 0.07
CA LYS A 206 20.30 -11.14 -0.15
C LYS A 206 19.51 -11.35 1.14
N ILE A 207 18.20 -11.16 1.08
CA ILE A 207 17.31 -11.22 2.25
C ILE A 207 16.60 -12.57 2.26
N ASP A 208 16.48 -13.19 3.42
CA ASP A 208 15.78 -14.45 3.67
C ASP A 208 16.17 -15.58 2.71
N GLY A 209 17.50 -15.83 2.59
CA GLY A 209 18.02 -16.95 1.82
C GLY A 209 17.92 -16.81 0.30
N TYR A 210 17.81 -15.59 -0.23
CA TYR A 210 17.84 -15.39 -1.68
C TYR A 210 19.19 -15.90 -2.26
N ASP A 211 19.12 -16.92 -3.11
CA ASP A 211 20.30 -17.61 -3.68
C ASP A 211 20.40 -17.49 -5.23
N LYS A 212 19.35 -16.95 -5.88
CA LYS A 212 19.31 -16.87 -7.33
C LYS A 212 20.28 -15.80 -7.86
N THR A 213 21.10 -16.18 -8.82
CA THR A 213 21.80 -15.23 -9.70
C THR A 213 20.82 -14.76 -10.77
N VAL A 214 20.59 -13.45 -10.82
CA VAL A 214 19.62 -12.87 -11.75
C VAL A 214 20.38 -12.03 -12.77
N ASP A 215 20.34 -12.44 -14.03
CA ASP A 215 20.76 -11.57 -15.14
C ASP A 215 19.58 -10.69 -15.54
N LEU A 216 19.65 -9.40 -15.17
CA LEU A 216 18.64 -8.39 -15.49
C LEU A 216 18.36 -8.29 -16.99
N LYS A 217 19.38 -8.49 -17.84
CA LYS A 217 19.22 -8.44 -19.30
C LYS A 217 18.39 -9.63 -19.81
N GLN A 218 18.59 -10.81 -19.20
CA GLN A 218 17.78 -11.99 -19.52
C GLN A 218 16.33 -11.84 -19.06
N ILE A 219 16.10 -11.28 -17.84
CA ILE A 219 14.74 -11.05 -17.32
C ILE A 219 13.98 -10.05 -18.21
N LEU A 220 14.64 -8.95 -18.60
CA LEU A 220 14.02 -7.97 -19.48
C LEU A 220 13.72 -8.53 -20.88
N LYS A 221 14.53 -9.50 -21.35
CA LYS A 221 14.32 -10.20 -22.63
C LYS A 221 13.30 -11.34 -22.54
N SER A 222 13.16 -11.99 -21.39
CA SER A 222 12.30 -13.17 -21.18
C SER A 222 10.90 -12.81 -20.69
N ARG A 223 10.41 -11.58 -20.91
CA ARG A 223 9.02 -11.22 -20.62
C ARG A 223 8.09 -12.17 -21.37
N LYS A 224 7.48 -13.09 -20.62
CA LYS A 224 6.43 -13.96 -21.13
C LYS A 224 5.24 -13.10 -21.57
N SER A 225 4.56 -13.48 -22.65
CA SER A 225 3.30 -12.86 -23.03
C SER A 225 2.26 -13.04 -21.91
N ASP A 226 1.31 -12.11 -21.80
CA ASP A 226 0.25 -12.19 -20.79
C ASP A 226 -0.56 -13.52 -20.90
N GLU A 227 -0.64 -14.11 -22.10
CA GLU A 227 -1.33 -15.38 -22.36
C GLU A 227 -0.63 -16.56 -21.68
N VAL A 228 0.70 -16.65 -21.81
CA VAL A 228 1.50 -17.70 -21.18
C VAL A 228 1.42 -17.63 -19.65
N ILE A 229 1.36 -16.43 -19.10
CA ILE A 229 1.25 -16.25 -17.64
C ILE A 229 -0.14 -16.66 -17.14
N LEU A 230 -1.21 -16.39 -17.92
CA LEU A 230 -2.57 -16.85 -17.60
C LEU A 230 -2.66 -18.38 -17.58
N GLU A 231 -1.99 -19.05 -18.52
CA GLU A 231 -1.91 -20.52 -18.56
C GLU A 231 -1.14 -21.09 -17.36
N ASP A 232 -0.04 -20.45 -16.96
CA ASP A 232 0.75 -20.86 -15.79
C ASP A 232 -0.05 -20.73 -14.47
N ILE A 233 -0.97 -19.76 -14.37
CA ILE A 233 -1.76 -19.49 -13.16
C ILE A 233 -3.09 -20.27 -13.14
N ALA A 234 -3.63 -20.61 -14.31
CA ALA A 234 -4.91 -21.32 -14.44
C ALA A 234 -5.03 -22.57 -13.55
N PRO A 235 -3.98 -23.42 -13.37
CA PRO A 235 -4.02 -24.58 -12.49
C PRO A 235 -4.27 -24.25 -11.02
N TYR A 236 -3.81 -23.09 -10.54
CA TYR A 236 -3.95 -22.67 -9.13
C TYR A 236 -5.34 -22.14 -8.81
N VAL A 237 -6.14 -21.80 -9.82
CA VAL A 237 -7.49 -21.21 -9.68
C VAL A 237 -8.59 -22.20 -10.07
N LYS A 238 -8.25 -23.48 -10.25
CA LYS A 238 -9.24 -24.55 -10.52
C LYS A 238 -10.17 -24.75 -9.33
N GLY A 239 -11.47 -24.67 -9.61
CA GLY A 239 -12.56 -24.95 -8.66
C GLY A 239 -13.39 -23.70 -8.33
N THR A 240 -14.62 -23.95 -7.90
CA THR A 240 -15.57 -22.94 -7.43
C THR A 240 -15.20 -22.52 -6.01
N LYS A 241 -14.11 -21.75 -5.84
CA LYS A 241 -13.82 -21.13 -4.54
C LYS A 241 -14.80 -20.01 -4.32
N LYS A 242 -15.54 -20.08 -3.22
CA LYS A 242 -16.41 -19.00 -2.77
C LYS A 242 -15.54 -17.80 -2.38
N ILE A 243 -15.89 -16.61 -2.86
CA ILE A 243 -15.23 -15.36 -2.49
C ILE A 243 -15.98 -14.76 -1.31
N ASP A 244 -15.27 -14.52 -0.22
CA ASP A 244 -15.72 -13.73 0.93
C ASP A 244 -14.97 -12.40 0.89
N CYS A 245 -15.60 -11.41 0.26
CA CYS A 245 -14.95 -10.14 -0.03
C CYS A 245 -14.91 -9.25 1.21
N GLU A 246 -13.73 -8.96 1.70
CA GLU A 246 -13.50 -8.09 2.85
C GLU A 246 -14.17 -6.70 2.68
N VAL A 247 -14.26 -6.18 1.47
CA VAL A 247 -14.94 -4.89 1.16
C VAL A 247 -16.40 -4.90 1.56
N CYS A 248 -17.11 -6.02 1.35
CA CYS A 248 -18.51 -6.15 1.72
C CYS A 248 -18.73 -6.08 3.25
N THR A 249 -17.72 -6.49 4.01
CA THR A 249 -17.75 -6.49 5.49
C THR A 249 -17.23 -5.17 6.06
N THR A 250 -16.09 -4.68 5.57
CA THR A 250 -15.41 -3.48 6.09
C THR A 250 -16.02 -2.17 5.57
N LYS A 251 -16.84 -2.24 4.51
CA LYS A 251 -17.40 -1.05 3.84
C LYS A 251 -16.31 -0.06 3.40
N GLU A 252 -15.12 -0.58 3.06
CA GLU A 252 -13.96 0.21 2.66
C GLU A 252 -13.79 0.22 1.13
N ILE A 253 -13.48 1.38 0.56
CA ILE A 253 -13.03 1.53 -0.83
C ILE A 253 -11.59 2.01 -0.87
N TYR A 254 -10.91 1.79 -2.00
CA TYR A 254 -9.54 2.24 -2.21
C TYR A 254 -9.45 3.31 -3.30
N ILE A 255 -8.67 4.37 -3.01
CA ILE A 255 -8.41 5.48 -3.95
C ILE A 255 -6.89 5.66 -4.08
N ASP A 256 -6.39 5.55 -5.30
CA ASP A 256 -4.96 5.71 -5.55
C ASP A 256 -4.54 7.20 -5.71
N SER A 257 -3.23 7.45 -5.71
CA SER A 257 -2.66 8.80 -5.82
C SER A 257 -2.95 9.52 -7.15
N THR A 258 -3.58 8.86 -8.12
CA THR A 258 -4.03 9.47 -9.39
C THR A 258 -5.54 9.72 -9.41
N GLY A 259 -6.23 9.42 -8.31
CA GLY A 259 -7.66 9.59 -8.15
C GLY A 259 -8.51 8.45 -8.71
N ASN A 260 -7.90 7.32 -9.08
CA ASN A 260 -8.67 6.15 -9.49
C ASN A 260 -9.23 5.42 -8.27
N VAL A 261 -10.47 4.95 -8.39
CA VAL A 261 -11.25 4.30 -7.34
C VAL A 261 -11.39 2.81 -7.65
N TYR A 262 -11.11 1.99 -6.65
CA TYR A 262 -11.17 0.53 -6.73
C TYR A 262 -11.93 -0.03 -5.51
N PRO A 263 -12.50 -1.24 -5.61
CA PRO A 263 -13.10 -1.89 -4.44
C PRO A 263 -12.08 -2.09 -3.30
N CYS A 264 -10.84 -2.46 -3.62
CA CYS A 264 -9.80 -2.71 -2.63
C CYS A 264 -8.40 -2.39 -3.18
N CYS A 265 -7.43 -2.28 -2.28
CA CYS A 265 -6.05 -1.99 -2.65
C CYS A 265 -5.40 -3.10 -3.48
N TYR A 266 -5.83 -4.37 -3.37
CA TYR A 266 -5.32 -5.46 -4.22
C TYR A 266 -5.67 -5.24 -5.69
N LEU A 267 -6.91 -4.84 -5.99
CA LEU A 267 -7.33 -4.52 -7.37
C LEU A 267 -6.69 -3.24 -7.88
N GLY A 268 -6.53 -2.22 -7.03
CA GLY A 268 -5.83 -0.97 -7.39
C GLY A 268 -4.32 -1.14 -7.53
N PHE A 269 -3.74 -2.09 -6.81
CA PHE A 269 -2.33 -2.41 -6.87
C PHE A 269 -1.95 -3.16 -8.15
N ASN A 270 -2.74 -4.14 -8.52
CA ASN A 270 -2.45 -5.07 -9.60
C ASN A 270 -2.29 -4.43 -11.00
N PRO A 271 -3.07 -3.40 -11.39
CA PRO A 271 -2.90 -2.76 -12.71
C PRO A 271 -1.55 -2.08 -12.92
N ARG A 272 -0.73 -1.93 -11.87
CA ARG A 272 0.48 -1.13 -11.89
C ARG A 272 1.76 -1.89 -11.55
N THR A 273 1.64 -3.12 -11.06
CA THR A 273 2.81 -3.84 -10.57
C THR A 273 3.30 -4.91 -11.53
N TYR A 274 4.56 -4.75 -11.86
CA TYR A 274 5.41 -5.80 -12.38
C TYR A 274 6.57 -5.95 -11.39
N GLY A 275 6.26 -6.30 -10.17
CA GLY A 275 7.28 -6.48 -9.14
C GLY A 275 8.07 -7.77 -9.33
N ASN A 276 9.04 -7.99 -8.47
CA ASN A 276 9.83 -9.22 -8.33
C ASN A 276 8.98 -10.48 -8.04
N GLY A 277 7.66 -10.37 -8.10
CA GLY A 277 6.67 -11.41 -7.85
C GLY A 277 5.82 -11.68 -9.07
N THR A 278 5.66 -12.88 -9.34
CA THR A 278 5.13 -13.62 -10.46
C THR A 278 3.66 -13.41 -10.82
N TYR A 279 2.91 -12.48 -10.18
CA TYR A 279 1.44 -12.53 -10.21
C TYR A 279 0.73 -11.42 -11.01
N HIS A 280 1.42 -10.51 -11.72
CA HIS A 280 0.80 -9.20 -11.90
C HIS A 280 0.32 -8.85 -13.30
N GLN A 281 0.80 -9.48 -14.34
CA GLN A 281 0.41 -9.14 -15.72
C GLN A 281 -1.00 -9.62 -16.11
N PRO A 282 -1.43 -10.86 -15.79
CA PRO A 282 -2.76 -11.34 -16.15
C PRO A 282 -3.88 -10.60 -15.43
N VAL A 283 -3.65 -10.22 -14.18
CA VAL A 283 -4.61 -9.46 -13.38
C VAL A 283 -4.84 -8.08 -13.96
N ASN A 284 -3.80 -7.45 -14.52
CA ASN A 284 -3.91 -6.17 -15.20
C ASN A 284 -4.87 -6.21 -16.38
N ARG A 285 -4.77 -7.25 -17.19
CA ARG A 285 -5.64 -7.42 -18.36
C ARG A 285 -7.08 -7.68 -17.93
N GLN A 286 -7.28 -8.55 -16.94
CA GLN A 286 -8.61 -8.86 -16.42
C GLN A 286 -9.31 -7.60 -15.91
N ILE A 287 -8.60 -6.75 -15.15
CA ILE A 287 -9.18 -5.53 -14.59
C ILE A 287 -9.41 -4.46 -15.66
N LYS A 288 -8.49 -4.28 -16.60
CA LYS A 288 -8.66 -3.30 -17.70
C LYS A 288 -9.96 -3.50 -18.48
N ASN A 289 -10.41 -4.75 -18.61
CA ASN A 289 -11.60 -5.09 -19.38
C ASN A 289 -12.92 -4.77 -18.62
N ILE A 290 -12.86 -4.59 -17.32
CA ILE A 290 -14.06 -4.38 -16.48
C ILE A 290 -14.11 -3.00 -15.81
N ILE A 291 -13.02 -2.23 -15.83
CA ILE A 291 -12.96 -0.85 -15.30
C ILE A 291 -13.60 0.12 -16.28
N HIS A 292 -14.63 0.82 -15.84
CA HIS A 292 -15.26 1.95 -16.56
C HIS A 292 -15.74 3.01 -15.60
N PRO A 293 -15.81 4.29 -16.03
CA PRO A 293 -14.77 5.27 -15.66
C PRO A 293 -14.62 5.30 -14.16
N ASN A 294 -13.40 5.09 -13.64
CA ASN A 294 -13.15 4.98 -12.22
C ASN A 294 -12.33 6.15 -11.63
N ASN A 295 -12.11 7.23 -12.37
CA ASN A 295 -11.28 8.34 -11.89
C ASN A 295 -12.15 9.44 -11.26
N ALA A 296 -12.03 9.62 -9.94
CA ALA A 296 -12.82 10.57 -9.15
C ALA A 296 -12.38 12.04 -9.30
N LEU A 297 -11.27 12.32 -10.00
CA LEU A 297 -10.91 13.67 -10.40
C LEU A 297 -11.61 14.12 -11.67
N ARG A 298 -12.27 13.20 -12.38
CA ARG A 298 -12.97 13.45 -13.64
C ARG A 298 -14.46 13.15 -13.57
N ASN A 299 -14.86 12.38 -12.56
CA ASN A 299 -16.23 11.89 -12.40
C ASN A 299 -16.64 11.97 -10.93
N ARG A 300 -17.93 12.04 -10.66
CA ARG A 300 -18.42 11.90 -9.28
C ARG A 300 -18.07 10.52 -8.73
N LEU A 301 -17.75 10.45 -7.44
CA LEU A 301 -17.37 9.20 -6.77
C LEU A 301 -18.43 8.10 -6.92
N GLU A 302 -19.72 8.45 -6.87
CA GLU A 302 -20.85 7.55 -7.08
C GLU A 302 -20.78 6.83 -8.45
N ASN A 303 -20.32 7.54 -9.49
CA ASN A 303 -20.17 6.95 -10.82
C ASN A 303 -18.92 6.06 -10.89
N CYS A 304 -17.87 6.43 -10.14
CA CYS A 304 -16.62 5.69 -10.11
C CYS A 304 -16.73 4.32 -9.42
N ILE A 305 -17.73 4.07 -8.60
CA ILE A 305 -17.94 2.78 -7.93
C ILE A 305 -18.88 1.82 -8.67
N LYS A 306 -19.60 2.29 -9.71
CA LYS A 306 -20.58 1.45 -10.44
C LYS A 306 -19.97 0.17 -11.03
N TRP A 307 -18.73 0.22 -11.48
CA TRP A 307 -18.05 -0.94 -12.05
C TRP A 307 -17.72 -2.04 -11.02
N PHE A 308 -17.87 -1.76 -9.72
CA PHE A 308 -17.68 -2.77 -8.68
C PHE A 308 -18.60 -3.97 -8.84
N ASN A 309 -19.77 -3.79 -9.44
CA ASN A 309 -20.69 -4.88 -9.76
C ASN A 309 -20.05 -5.87 -10.74
N ASN A 310 -19.22 -5.41 -11.68
CA ASN A 310 -18.51 -6.29 -12.61
C ASN A 310 -17.49 -7.19 -11.87
N VAL A 311 -16.91 -6.69 -10.76
CA VAL A 311 -16.05 -7.49 -9.91
C VAL A 311 -16.85 -8.60 -9.21
N GLU A 312 -18.01 -8.29 -8.67
CA GLU A 312 -18.91 -9.26 -8.03
C GLU A 312 -19.39 -10.32 -9.03
N GLU A 313 -19.78 -9.93 -10.23
CA GLU A 313 -20.15 -10.84 -11.32
C GLU A 313 -19.00 -11.80 -11.67
N SER A 314 -17.74 -11.34 -11.59
CA SER A 314 -16.56 -12.16 -11.85
C SER A 314 -16.43 -13.36 -10.91
N TRP A 315 -16.97 -13.27 -9.67
CA TRP A 315 -16.86 -14.33 -8.68
C TRP A 315 -17.59 -15.62 -9.07
N ASN A 316 -18.66 -15.48 -9.88
CA ASN A 316 -19.46 -16.59 -10.40
C ASN A 316 -18.85 -17.24 -11.66
N LYS A 317 -17.78 -16.67 -12.22
CA LYS A 317 -17.13 -17.25 -13.39
C LYS A 317 -16.36 -18.52 -13.00
N PRO A 318 -16.41 -19.60 -13.80
CA PRO A 318 -15.79 -20.86 -13.43
C PRO A 318 -14.26 -20.86 -13.53
N THR A 319 -13.70 -20.05 -14.41
CA THR A 319 -12.25 -20.03 -14.67
C THR A 319 -11.72 -18.61 -14.85
N ILE A 320 -10.40 -18.47 -14.79
CA ILE A 320 -9.71 -17.21 -15.11
C ILE A 320 -9.99 -16.79 -16.56
N HIS A 321 -9.97 -17.73 -17.49
CA HIS A 321 -10.23 -17.46 -18.91
C HIS A 321 -11.64 -16.95 -19.17
N SER A 322 -12.61 -17.35 -18.36
CA SER A 322 -13.99 -16.85 -18.44
C SER A 322 -14.19 -15.52 -17.68
N GLY A 323 -13.15 -14.99 -17.05
CA GLY A 323 -13.18 -13.69 -16.37
C GLY A 323 -13.20 -13.74 -14.85
N LYS A 324 -12.94 -14.90 -14.19
CA LYS A 324 -12.77 -14.97 -12.73
C LYS A 324 -11.50 -14.22 -12.33
N LEU A 325 -11.62 -13.26 -11.44
CA LEU A 325 -10.50 -12.41 -11.03
C LEU A 325 -9.53 -13.15 -10.10
N VAL A 326 -8.30 -13.33 -10.55
CA VAL A 326 -7.21 -13.97 -9.78
C VAL A 326 -7.01 -13.25 -8.45
N ALA A 327 -6.97 -11.93 -8.44
CA ALA A 327 -6.77 -11.16 -7.22
C ALA A 327 -7.82 -11.45 -6.13
N CYS A 328 -9.09 -11.65 -6.52
CA CYS A 328 -10.15 -12.01 -5.59
C CYS A 328 -9.98 -13.44 -5.06
N VAL A 329 -9.58 -14.38 -5.93
CA VAL A 329 -9.35 -15.78 -5.51
C VAL A 329 -8.18 -15.87 -4.54
N ASP A 330 -7.08 -15.19 -4.83
CA ASP A 330 -5.85 -15.27 -4.01
C ASP A 330 -6.01 -14.62 -2.63
N ASN A 331 -6.80 -13.55 -2.54
CA ASN A 331 -6.88 -12.76 -1.32
C ASN A 331 -8.16 -12.99 -0.51
N CYS A 332 -9.27 -13.37 -1.16
CA CYS A 332 -10.60 -13.42 -0.56
C CYS A 332 -11.31 -14.77 -0.68
N SER A 333 -10.65 -15.85 -1.14
CA SER A 333 -11.32 -17.16 -1.18
C SER A 333 -11.41 -17.80 0.19
N VAL A 334 -12.59 -18.33 0.54
CA VAL A 334 -12.81 -19.20 1.70
C VAL A 334 -12.32 -20.60 1.33
N ASN A 335 -11.50 -21.21 2.16
CA ASN A 335 -10.75 -22.44 1.94
C ASN A 335 -9.42 -22.21 1.18
N LYS A 336 -8.51 -21.53 1.85
CA LYS A 336 -7.08 -21.59 1.54
C LYS A 336 -6.46 -22.84 2.11
#